data_240ad40740384ee76c777b979073652c
#
_entry.id   240ad40740384ee76c777b979073652c
#
_cell.length_a   1.000
_cell.length_b   1.000
_cell.length_c   1.000
_cell.angle_alpha   90.00
_cell.angle_beta   90.00
_cell.angle_gamma   90.00
#
_symmetry.space_group_name_H-M   'P 1'
#
loop_
_entity.id
_entity.type
_entity.pdbx_description
1 polymer ?
#
loop_
_entity_poly.entity_id
_entity_poly.type
_entity_poly.pdbx_seq_one_letter_code
_entity_poly.pdbx_strand_id
1 'polypeptide(L)'
;LVGPWLNLKKKFLWLDKRLTFFLHNHVPALIRVASPAIIAVLVPLSVCAAPSERDFLWAGDPEGGAPFVEADPAQPDKVVGFDVEIADLIARGLGRKAAFINITFTSIDQSIERGDAEIGLSGIEDTPARRATMAATVPYYQFREVLSVRAADASRFRTLADLRGRRVGTLGGTIAYEILLRAERDFSIQAISYDDDVHPYSDLVIGRLDAVLLDNVLAERRRRALPGFIIQPQSVAVGHYVGVLAARNAPLRDAVNEILRSAMRDGTLERILRKWNAWNEDQPALHARVLAGEPVPAVIGLDAASGVLSGWEAAWRYLPSLVRASLVTIALSCVSMGLAVALGVAIASGRVYGGQLTRVLLTGYVEIMRGTPILLQLFVIYYGMAAAIRLPAFAAALLGLALNYAAYESEIYRGALEAVPTGQLEAARILGLSERQVLALVRGPQAFRLALAPMTNDFVALLKDSSLVSVLTVLELTKQTQIFATNIGSWVIPGLLCAALYLAMSLPLAALARRLERRWKRATA
;
A
#
# COMPACT_ATOMS: atom_id res chain seq x y z
N LEU A 1 13.06 -36.46 -28.29
CA LEU A 1 12.64 -35.24 -27.55
C LEU A 1 13.81 -34.54 -26.82
N VAL A 2 14.92 -34.20 -27.54
CA VAL A 2 16.12 -33.57 -26.93
C VAL A 2 16.48 -32.26 -27.68
N GLY A 3 15.57 -31.69 -28.45
CA GLY A 3 15.83 -30.58 -29.37
C GLY A 3 15.81 -29.13 -28.85
N PRO A 4 15.05 -28.71 -27.85
CA PRO A 4 14.93 -27.30 -27.47
C PRO A 4 16.00 -26.77 -26.51
N TRP A 5 16.64 -27.61 -25.69
CA TRP A 5 17.56 -27.20 -24.62
C TRP A 5 18.98 -26.82 -25.11
N LEU A 6 19.41 -27.33 -26.23
CA LEU A 6 20.75 -26.98 -26.77
C LEU A 6 20.79 -25.56 -27.37
N ASN A 7 19.67 -25.02 -27.82
CA ASN A 7 19.61 -23.67 -28.38
C ASN A 7 19.60 -22.56 -27.29
N LEU A 8 19.09 -22.84 -26.08
CA LEU A 8 19.15 -21.88 -24.96
C LEU A 8 20.58 -21.74 -24.41
N LYS A 9 21.33 -22.85 -24.28
CA LYS A 9 22.73 -22.79 -23.82
C LYS A 9 23.64 -21.99 -24.77
N LYS A 10 23.44 -22.10 -26.08
CA LYS A 10 24.20 -21.32 -27.06
C LYS A 10 23.86 -19.82 -27.04
N LYS A 11 22.61 -19.45 -26.77
CA LYS A 11 22.20 -18.03 -26.61
C LYS A 11 22.76 -17.41 -25.30
N PHE A 12 22.80 -18.15 -24.21
CA PHE A 12 23.38 -17.68 -22.95
C PHE A 12 24.91 -17.50 -23.03
N LEU A 13 25.64 -18.41 -23.68
CA LEU A 13 27.08 -18.27 -23.89
C LEU A 13 27.44 -17.11 -24.85
N TRP A 14 26.54 -16.74 -25.75
CA TRP A 14 26.75 -15.61 -26.66
C TRP A 14 26.48 -14.27 -25.98
N LEU A 15 25.50 -14.22 -25.06
CA LEU A 15 25.23 -13.04 -24.23
C LEU A 15 26.37 -12.76 -23.25
N ASP A 16 26.93 -13.79 -22.62
CA ASP A 16 28.04 -13.69 -21.68
C ASP A 16 29.32 -13.13 -22.34
N LYS A 17 29.64 -13.59 -23.55
CA LYS A 17 30.77 -13.05 -24.31
C LYS A 17 30.59 -11.61 -24.76
N ARG A 18 29.38 -11.14 -25.02
CA ARG A 18 29.12 -9.73 -25.37
C ARG A 18 29.11 -8.83 -24.15
N LEU A 19 28.59 -9.29 -23.01
CA LEU A 19 28.62 -8.53 -21.77
C LEU A 19 30.07 -8.33 -21.27
N THR A 20 30.90 -9.37 -21.34
CA THR A 20 32.33 -9.31 -20.97
C THR A 20 33.10 -8.39 -21.90
N PHE A 21 32.82 -8.41 -23.20
CA PHE A 21 33.46 -7.53 -24.19
C PHE A 21 33.03 -6.06 -24.00
N PHE A 22 31.76 -5.79 -23.66
CA PHE A 22 31.25 -4.44 -23.43
C PHE A 22 31.80 -3.83 -22.13
N LEU A 23 31.90 -4.65 -21.07
CA LEU A 23 32.47 -4.23 -19.79
C LEU A 23 33.99 -3.98 -19.85
N HIS A 24 34.69 -4.64 -20.78
CA HIS A 24 36.16 -4.47 -20.93
C HIS A 24 36.56 -3.20 -21.65
N ASN A 25 35.74 -2.70 -22.58
CA ASN A 25 36.10 -1.58 -23.45
C ASN A 25 35.49 -0.22 -23.10
N HIS A 26 34.50 -0.15 -22.19
CA HIS A 26 33.77 1.09 -21.95
C HIS A 26 33.71 1.55 -20.48
N VAL A 27 34.42 0.90 -19.56
CA VAL A 27 34.42 1.29 -18.14
C VAL A 27 35.72 2.02 -17.80
N PRO A 28 35.67 3.29 -17.32
CA PRO A 28 36.88 4.05 -16.92
C PRO A 28 37.63 3.34 -15.80
N ALA A 29 38.96 3.50 -15.79
CA ALA A 29 39.91 2.81 -14.89
C ALA A 29 39.66 2.96 -13.38
N LEU A 30 38.78 3.86 -12.95
CA LEU A 30 38.44 4.10 -11.53
C LEU A 30 37.55 3.03 -10.90
N ILE A 31 36.93 2.15 -11.68
CA ILE A 31 36.08 1.06 -11.15
C ILE A 31 36.86 -0.24 -10.95
N ARG A 32 38.12 -0.32 -11.38
CA ARG A 32 38.97 -1.51 -11.24
C ARG A 32 39.47 -1.79 -9.82
N VAL A 33 39.25 -0.88 -8.86
CA VAL A 33 39.68 -1.05 -7.46
C VAL A 33 38.56 -1.51 -6.53
N ALA A 34 37.31 -1.57 -6.99
CA ALA A 34 36.22 -2.19 -6.21
C ALA A 34 36.36 -3.71 -6.30
N SER A 35 36.89 -4.25 -5.23
CA SER A 35 37.15 -5.65 -4.91
C SER A 35 36.06 -6.63 -5.38
N PRO A 36 36.42 -7.91 -5.71
CA PRO A 36 35.46 -9.00 -5.96
C PRO A 36 34.50 -9.33 -4.82
N ALA A 37 34.56 -8.59 -3.71
CA ALA A 37 33.65 -8.72 -2.57
C ALA A 37 32.21 -8.18 -2.84
N ILE A 38 31.96 -7.41 -3.89
CA ILE A 38 30.60 -6.91 -4.21
C ILE A 38 29.78 -7.94 -5.04
N ILE A 39 30.44 -8.93 -5.63
CA ILE A 39 29.74 -9.99 -6.39
C ILE A 39 29.35 -11.18 -5.51
N ALA A 40 29.80 -11.22 -4.25
CA ALA A 40 29.53 -12.33 -3.32
C ALA A 40 28.33 -12.07 -2.38
N VAL A 41 27.58 -10.99 -2.55
CA VAL A 41 26.23 -10.85 -1.97
C VAL A 41 25.18 -11.31 -3.00
N LEU A 42 25.41 -12.42 -3.66
CA LEU A 42 24.35 -13.33 -4.03
C LEU A 42 23.94 -14.01 -2.72
N VAL A 43 23.01 -13.35 -2.01
CA VAL A 43 22.14 -13.97 -1.04
C VAL A 43 21.76 -15.34 -1.62
N PRO A 44 21.99 -16.47 -0.92
CA PRO A 44 21.34 -17.71 -1.32
C PRO A 44 19.85 -17.36 -1.32
N LEU A 45 19.24 -17.26 -2.49
CA LEU A 45 17.81 -17.43 -2.64
C LEU A 45 17.57 -18.80 -1.98
N SER A 46 17.14 -18.77 -0.73
CA SER A 46 16.49 -19.91 -0.13
C SER A 46 15.33 -20.19 -1.08
N VAL A 47 15.54 -21.15 -1.96
CA VAL A 47 14.48 -21.69 -2.80
C VAL A 47 13.50 -22.25 -1.80
N CYS A 48 12.49 -21.47 -1.42
CA CYS A 48 11.28 -22.00 -0.83
C CYS A 48 10.88 -23.13 -1.77
N ALA A 49 10.95 -24.36 -1.29
CA ALA A 49 10.55 -25.52 -2.07
C ALA A 49 9.13 -25.23 -2.58
N ALA A 50 8.93 -25.33 -3.88
CA ALA A 50 7.59 -25.17 -4.45
C ALA A 50 6.63 -26.12 -3.74
N PRO A 51 5.42 -25.66 -3.37
CA PRO A 51 4.44 -26.51 -2.69
C PRO A 51 4.25 -27.81 -3.48
N SER A 52 4.20 -28.94 -2.79
CA SER A 52 3.93 -30.24 -3.43
C SER A 52 2.44 -30.30 -3.79
N GLU A 53 2.07 -31.12 -4.80
CA GLU A 53 0.64 -31.35 -5.14
C GLU A 53 -0.21 -31.93 -3.98
N ARG A 54 0.46 -32.35 -2.90
CA ARG A 54 -0.19 -32.88 -1.68
C ARG A 54 -0.30 -31.84 -0.57
N ASP A 55 0.26 -30.65 -0.72
CA ASP A 55 0.20 -29.62 0.31
C ASP A 55 -1.14 -28.90 0.27
N PHE A 56 -1.67 -28.55 1.45
CA PHE A 56 -2.88 -27.74 1.60
C PHE A 56 -2.49 -26.27 1.58
N LEU A 57 -2.78 -25.59 0.48
CA LEU A 57 -2.39 -24.19 0.29
C LEU A 57 -3.40 -23.26 0.97
N TRP A 58 -2.93 -22.46 1.92
CA TRP A 58 -3.76 -21.50 2.59
C TRP A 58 -3.16 -20.09 2.54
N ALA A 59 -4.03 -19.08 2.38
CA ALA A 59 -3.66 -17.67 2.25
C ALA A 59 -3.95 -16.90 3.54
N GLY A 60 -3.04 -16.00 3.91
CA GLY A 60 -3.20 -15.07 5.02
C GLY A 60 -2.27 -13.87 4.87
N ASP A 61 -2.49 -12.84 5.69
CA ASP A 61 -1.73 -11.59 5.69
C ASP A 61 -0.93 -11.46 7.00
N PRO A 62 0.40 -11.53 6.97
CA PRO A 62 1.24 -11.34 8.15
C PRO A 62 1.54 -9.88 8.47
N GLU A 63 1.15 -8.92 7.62
CA GLU A 63 1.45 -7.49 7.78
C GLU A 63 0.43 -6.73 8.65
N GLY A 64 0.23 -7.12 9.86
CA GLY A 64 -0.78 -6.53 10.74
C GLY A 64 -1.79 -7.57 11.21
N GLY A 65 -1.65 -8.81 10.74
CA GLY A 65 -2.57 -9.89 10.98
C GLY A 65 -2.47 -10.60 12.33
N ALA A 66 -1.68 -10.13 13.31
CA ALA A 66 -1.69 -10.77 14.64
C ALA A 66 -3.00 -10.42 15.40
N PRO A 67 -3.55 -11.34 16.19
CA PRO A 67 -3.01 -12.67 16.51
C PRO A 67 -3.43 -13.77 15.52
N PHE A 68 -3.95 -13.40 14.36
CA PHE A 68 -4.39 -14.34 13.31
C PHE A 68 -3.19 -14.99 12.63
N VAL A 69 -2.38 -14.16 11.96
CA VAL A 69 -1.16 -14.53 11.25
C VAL A 69 -0.13 -13.43 11.49
N GLU A 70 1.05 -13.76 11.97
CA GLU A 70 2.16 -12.82 12.12
C GLU A 70 3.49 -13.53 11.86
N ALA A 71 4.53 -12.76 11.49
CA ALA A 71 5.88 -13.31 11.40
C ALA A 71 6.38 -13.70 12.79
N ASP A 72 6.97 -14.89 12.92
CA ASP A 72 7.57 -15.35 14.18
C ASP A 72 8.76 -14.43 14.54
N PRO A 73 8.74 -13.73 15.69
CA PRO A 73 9.87 -12.89 16.10
C PRO A 73 11.21 -13.63 16.22
N ALA A 74 11.18 -14.94 16.50
CA ALA A 74 12.38 -15.77 16.62
C ALA A 74 12.84 -16.34 15.27
N GLN A 75 11.92 -16.52 14.32
CA GLN A 75 12.16 -17.07 12.99
C GLN A 75 11.32 -16.30 11.95
N PRO A 76 11.77 -15.12 11.48
CA PRO A 76 10.97 -14.23 10.63
C PRO A 76 10.46 -14.83 9.32
N ASP A 77 11.06 -15.92 8.86
CA ASP A 77 10.62 -16.66 7.66
C ASP A 77 9.42 -17.59 7.93
N LYS A 78 8.99 -17.71 9.19
CA LYS A 78 7.81 -18.49 9.58
C LYS A 78 6.69 -17.58 10.05
N VAL A 79 5.47 -18.07 9.87
CA VAL A 79 4.28 -17.42 10.42
C VAL A 79 3.78 -18.18 11.64
N VAL A 80 3.22 -17.42 12.58
CA VAL A 80 2.56 -17.91 13.80
C VAL A 80 1.23 -17.20 13.98
N GLY A 81 0.33 -17.78 14.74
CA GLY A 81 -1.00 -17.21 14.96
C GLY A 81 -2.06 -18.27 15.16
N PHE A 82 -3.24 -17.90 15.61
CA PHE A 82 -4.28 -18.91 15.80
C PHE A 82 -4.85 -19.41 14.45
N ASP A 83 -4.89 -18.59 13.40
CA ASP A 83 -5.29 -19.04 12.06
C ASP A 83 -4.23 -19.93 11.41
N VAL A 84 -2.95 -19.76 11.75
CA VAL A 84 -1.87 -20.70 11.37
C VAL A 84 -2.14 -22.07 11.98
N GLU A 85 -2.47 -22.12 13.29
CA GLU A 85 -2.77 -23.39 13.96
C GLU A 85 -4.09 -24.01 13.48
N ILE A 86 -5.08 -23.19 13.10
CA ILE A 86 -6.33 -23.66 12.47
C ILE A 86 -6.04 -24.24 11.06
N ALA A 87 -5.18 -23.61 10.26
CA ALA A 87 -4.75 -24.13 8.97
C ALA A 87 -4.03 -25.47 9.12
N ASP A 88 -3.14 -25.60 10.11
CA ASP A 88 -2.47 -26.86 10.45
C ASP A 88 -3.46 -27.94 10.92
N LEU A 89 -4.48 -27.56 11.70
CA LEU A 89 -5.55 -28.46 12.14
C LEU A 89 -6.35 -28.97 10.94
N ILE A 90 -6.75 -28.08 10.03
CA ILE A 90 -7.48 -28.43 8.80
C ILE A 90 -6.63 -29.37 7.93
N ALA A 91 -5.39 -29.00 7.67
CA ALA A 91 -4.49 -29.79 6.83
C ALA A 91 -4.30 -31.21 7.37
N ARG A 92 -4.05 -31.35 8.69
CA ARG A 92 -3.97 -32.67 9.35
C ARG A 92 -5.25 -33.48 9.22
N GLY A 93 -6.41 -32.83 9.39
CA GLY A 93 -7.70 -33.50 9.21
C GLY A 93 -7.95 -33.97 7.78
N LEU A 94 -7.36 -33.31 6.79
CA LEU A 94 -7.37 -33.69 5.38
C LEU A 94 -6.25 -34.70 5.01
N GLY A 95 -5.39 -35.09 5.95
CA GLY A 95 -4.22 -35.95 5.68
C GLY A 95 -3.15 -35.26 4.83
N ARG A 96 -3.07 -33.93 4.88
CA ARG A 96 -2.16 -33.07 4.09
C ARG A 96 -1.28 -32.22 5.00
N LYS A 97 -0.30 -31.53 4.45
CA LYS A 97 0.54 -30.57 5.14
C LYS A 97 0.12 -29.15 4.77
N ALA A 98 -0.01 -28.27 5.76
CA ALA A 98 -0.31 -26.86 5.50
C ALA A 98 0.89 -26.16 4.84
N ALA A 99 0.64 -25.39 3.79
CA ALA A 99 1.61 -24.54 3.13
C ALA A 99 1.04 -23.11 3.03
N PHE A 100 1.74 -22.17 3.64
CA PHE A 100 1.34 -20.77 3.73
C PHE A 100 1.65 -20.02 2.43
N ILE A 101 0.70 -19.20 1.97
CA ILE A 101 0.86 -18.25 0.88
C ILE A 101 0.61 -16.85 1.43
N ASN A 102 1.63 -16.00 1.38
CA ASN A 102 1.51 -14.60 1.79
C ASN A 102 0.69 -13.81 0.77
N ILE A 103 -0.47 -13.32 1.18
CA ILE A 103 -1.39 -12.52 0.36
C ILE A 103 -1.95 -11.41 1.24
N THR A 104 -1.86 -10.15 0.79
CA THR A 104 -2.46 -8.99 1.47
C THR A 104 -3.95 -9.21 1.71
N PHE A 105 -4.45 -8.82 2.89
CA PHE A 105 -5.83 -9.04 3.35
C PHE A 105 -6.88 -8.69 2.30
N THR A 106 -6.77 -7.51 1.67
CA THR A 106 -7.70 -7.02 0.65
C THR A 106 -7.68 -7.82 -0.66
N SER A 107 -6.68 -8.68 -0.87
CA SER A 107 -6.49 -9.47 -2.10
C SER A 107 -6.79 -10.96 -1.91
N ILE A 108 -7.07 -11.41 -0.67
CA ILE A 108 -7.27 -12.83 -0.36
C ILE A 108 -8.43 -13.41 -1.17
N ASP A 109 -9.60 -12.76 -1.16
CA ASP A 109 -10.79 -13.25 -1.84
C ASP A 109 -10.54 -13.50 -3.34
N GLN A 110 -9.87 -12.56 -4.02
CA GLN A 110 -9.51 -12.71 -5.44
C GLN A 110 -8.47 -13.79 -5.70
N SER A 111 -7.49 -13.93 -4.82
CA SER A 111 -6.45 -14.96 -4.95
C SER A 111 -7.01 -16.36 -4.77
N ILE A 112 -7.99 -16.53 -3.87
CA ILE A 112 -8.73 -17.77 -3.70
C ILE A 112 -9.58 -18.08 -4.95
N GLU A 113 -10.29 -17.10 -5.50
CA GLU A 113 -11.05 -17.28 -6.73
C GLU A 113 -10.16 -17.65 -7.92
N ARG A 114 -8.99 -17.08 -8.02
CA ARG A 114 -7.97 -17.39 -9.06
C ARG A 114 -7.38 -18.78 -8.87
N GLY A 115 -7.31 -19.28 -7.62
CA GLY A 115 -6.77 -20.60 -7.27
C GLY A 115 -5.30 -20.55 -6.83
N ASP A 116 -4.79 -19.41 -6.38
CA ASP A 116 -3.43 -19.30 -5.84
C ASP A 116 -3.32 -20.01 -4.49
N ALA A 117 -4.41 -20.10 -3.73
CA ALA A 117 -4.57 -20.91 -2.53
C ALA A 117 -5.97 -21.55 -2.50
N GLU A 118 -6.15 -22.59 -1.68
CA GLU A 118 -7.40 -23.33 -1.57
C GLU A 118 -8.36 -22.70 -0.56
N ILE A 119 -7.82 -22.09 0.51
CA ILE A 119 -8.56 -21.41 1.57
C ILE A 119 -7.85 -20.14 2.01
N GLY A 120 -8.62 -19.11 2.33
CA GLY A 120 -8.18 -17.90 3.00
C GLY A 120 -8.51 -17.97 4.49
N LEU A 121 -7.51 -17.67 5.33
CA LEU A 121 -7.61 -17.56 6.79
C LEU A 121 -6.74 -16.38 7.24
N SER A 122 -7.31 -15.37 7.86
CA SER A 122 -6.61 -14.18 8.39
C SER A 122 -7.58 -13.29 9.16
N GLY A 123 -8.39 -13.89 10.04
CA GLY A 123 -9.49 -13.15 10.66
C GLY A 123 -10.52 -12.70 9.63
N ILE A 124 -10.81 -13.53 8.63
CA ILE A 124 -11.72 -13.15 7.54
C ILE A 124 -13.14 -13.12 8.04
N GLU A 125 -13.75 -11.96 7.91
CA GLU A 125 -15.10 -11.69 8.37
C GLU A 125 -16.16 -12.31 7.46
N ASP A 126 -17.17 -12.89 8.07
CA ASP A 126 -18.34 -13.44 7.39
C ASP A 126 -19.29 -12.31 6.96
N THR A 127 -19.36 -12.02 5.68
CA THR A 127 -20.21 -10.97 5.13
C THR A 127 -21.23 -11.53 4.13
N PRO A 128 -22.40 -10.87 3.98
CA PRO A 128 -23.38 -11.27 2.95
C PRO A 128 -22.79 -11.28 1.54
N ALA A 129 -21.86 -10.36 1.24
CA ALA A 129 -21.20 -10.29 -0.05
C ALA A 129 -20.30 -11.51 -0.30
N ARG A 130 -19.50 -11.93 0.69
CA ARG A 130 -18.68 -13.15 0.60
C ARG A 130 -19.52 -14.40 0.47
N ARG A 131 -20.60 -14.53 1.25
CA ARG A 131 -21.52 -15.68 1.14
C ARG A 131 -22.19 -15.78 -0.24
N ALA A 132 -22.40 -14.68 -0.94
CA ALA A 132 -22.98 -14.67 -2.28
C ALA A 132 -22.02 -15.11 -3.38
N THR A 133 -20.71 -14.91 -3.20
CA THR A 133 -19.69 -15.12 -4.23
C THR A 133 -18.73 -16.27 -3.92
N MET A 134 -18.55 -16.62 -2.65
CA MET A 134 -17.56 -17.59 -2.17
C MET A 134 -18.21 -18.70 -1.33
N ALA A 135 -17.48 -19.80 -1.15
CA ALA A 135 -17.85 -20.86 -0.22
C ALA A 135 -17.24 -20.57 1.16
N ALA A 136 -17.99 -19.94 2.06
CA ALA A 136 -17.58 -19.71 3.44
C ALA A 136 -17.77 -20.96 4.30
N THR A 137 -16.85 -21.20 5.22
CA THR A 137 -16.95 -22.28 6.23
C THR A 137 -18.00 -21.95 7.29
N VAL A 138 -18.26 -22.91 8.20
CA VAL A 138 -18.90 -22.56 9.47
C VAL A 138 -18.04 -21.55 10.22
N PRO A 139 -18.67 -20.59 10.94
CA PRO A 139 -17.92 -19.63 11.72
C PRO A 139 -17.18 -20.35 12.86
N TYR A 140 -15.91 -20.01 13.03
CA TYR A 140 -15.05 -20.59 14.06
C TYR A 140 -14.75 -19.66 15.21
N TYR A 141 -15.06 -18.35 15.05
CA TYR A 141 -14.86 -17.33 16.07
C TYR A 141 -15.93 -16.23 15.96
N GLN A 142 -16.38 -15.71 17.11
CA GLN A 142 -17.26 -14.54 17.20
C GLN A 142 -16.48 -13.35 17.73
N PHE A 143 -16.55 -12.22 17.03
CA PHE A 143 -15.96 -10.95 17.43
C PHE A 143 -17.02 -9.86 17.60
N ARG A 144 -16.63 -8.77 18.24
CA ARG A 144 -17.45 -7.58 18.42
C ARG A 144 -16.76 -6.39 17.79
N GLU A 145 -17.47 -5.62 16.97
CA GLU A 145 -16.99 -4.31 16.51
C GLU A 145 -17.05 -3.32 17.66
N VAL A 146 -15.91 -2.71 17.99
CA VAL A 146 -15.77 -1.85 19.17
C VAL A 146 -15.19 -0.50 18.81
N LEU A 147 -15.70 0.54 19.47
CA LEU A 147 -15.21 1.89 19.30
C LEU A 147 -14.05 2.14 20.27
N SER A 148 -12.90 2.53 19.73
CA SER A 148 -11.73 2.95 20.51
C SER A 148 -11.56 4.46 20.42
N VAL A 149 -11.32 5.12 21.56
CA VAL A 149 -11.16 6.58 21.66
C VAL A 149 -9.99 6.92 22.58
N ARG A 150 -9.41 8.12 22.45
CA ARG A 150 -8.39 8.55 23.41
C ARG A 150 -8.95 8.52 24.84
N ALA A 151 -8.12 8.17 25.81
CA ALA A 151 -8.52 8.11 27.21
C ALA A 151 -9.14 9.44 27.71
N ALA A 152 -8.64 10.58 27.24
CA ALA A 152 -9.17 11.90 27.56
C ALA A 152 -10.57 12.18 26.99
N ASP A 153 -10.96 11.49 25.93
CA ASP A 153 -12.24 11.65 25.22
C ASP A 153 -13.27 10.57 25.60
N ALA A 154 -12.96 9.70 26.55
CA ALA A 154 -13.74 8.51 26.93
C ALA A 154 -15.22 8.81 27.27
N SER A 155 -15.48 9.91 27.98
CA SER A 155 -16.83 10.32 28.34
C SER A 155 -17.55 11.06 27.22
N ARG A 156 -16.82 11.61 26.25
CA ARG A 156 -17.34 12.45 25.17
C ARG A 156 -17.81 11.63 23.97
N PHE A 157 -17.07 10.58 23.60
CA PHE A 157 -17.35 9.77 22.43
C PHE A 157 -17.66 8.33 22.84
N ARG A 158 -18.92 8.04 23.14
CA ARG A 158 -19.38 6.70 23.57
C ARG A 158 -19.99 5.89 22.43
N THR A 159 -20.57 6.58 21.46
CA THR A 159 -21.28 5.99 20.32
C THR A 159 -20.83 6.65 19.01
N LEU A 160 -21.18 6.06 17.88
CA LEU A 160 -20.93 6.66 16.56
C LEU A 160 -21.68 7.99 16.38
N ALA A 161 -22.85 8.16 17.00
CA ALA A 161 -23.63 9.39 16.93
C ALA A 161 -22.91 10.60 17.58
N ASP A 162 -22.08 10.35 18.59
CA ASP A 162 -21.29 11.39 19.27
C ASP A 162 -20.13 11.92 18.41
N LEU A 163 -19.80 11.21 17.33
CA LEU A 163 -18.66 11.50 16.44
C LEU A 163 -19.05 12.33 15.21
N ARG A 164 -20.16 13.05 15.27
CA ARG A 164 -20.59 13.93 14.16
C ARG A 164 -19.50 14.92 13.75
N GLY A 165 -19.13 14.94 12.46
CA GLY A 165 -18.08 15.77 11.92
C GLY A 165 -16.66 15.36 12.31
N ARG A 166 -16.48 14.19 12.96
CA ARG A 166 -15.20 13.68 13.45
C ARG A 166 -14.60 12.65 12.50
N ARG A 167 -13.28 12.47 12.59
CA ARG A 167 -12.51 11.50 11.79
C ARG A 167 -12.46 10.19 12.53
N VAL A 168 -12.99 9.14 11.92
CA VAL A 168 -13.01 7.78 12.46
C VAL A 168 -12.22 6.86 11.53
N GLY A 169 -11.18 6.24 12.07
CA GLY A 169 -10.31 5.32 11.33
C GLY A 169 -10.82 3.89 11.40
N THR A 170 -10.53 3.10 10.37
CA THR A 170 -10.77 1.66 10.32
C THR A 170 -9.90 1.00 9.26
N LEU A 171 -9.89 -0.34 9.25
CA LEU A 171 -9.27 -1.15 8.20
C LEU A 171 -10.23 -1.29 7.00
N GLY A 172 -9.74 -1.06 5.80
CA GLY A 172 -10.52 -1.25 4.58
C GLY A 172 -10.91 -2.71 4.35
N GLY A 173 -12.11 -2.94 3.80
CA GLY A 173 -12.59 -4.30 3.50
C GLY A 173 -13.15 -5.07 4.69
N THR A 174 -13.42 -4.40 5.81
CA THR A 174 -13.99 -4.96 7.02
C THR A 174 -15.44 -4.54 7.22
N ILE A 175 -16.15 -5.28 8.07
CA ILE A 175 -17.50 -4.91 8.53
C ILE A 175 -17.48 -3.52 9.19
N ALA A 176 -16.44 -3.21 9.96
CA ALA A 176 -16.23 -1.89 10.56
C ALA A 176 -16.26 -0.78 9.52
N TYR A 177 -15.62 -1.00 8.36
CA TYR A 177 -15.65 -0.01 7.28
C TYR A 177 -17.04 0.17 6.69
N GLU A 178 -17.79 -0.91 6.47
CA GLU A 178 -19.19 -0.82 6.02
C GLU A 178 -20.06 -0.04 7.01
N ILE A 179 -19.87 -0.26 8.32
CA ILE A 179 -20.53 0.50 9.39
C ILE A 179 -20.19 1.99 9.29
N LEU A 180 -18.91 2.32 9.11
CA LEU A 180 -18.48 3.72 9.02
C LEU A 180 -19.03 4.42 7.78
N LEU A 181 -19.11 3.74 6.62
CA LEU A 181 -19.73 4.29 5.41
C LEU A 181 -21.23 4.59 5.58
N ARG A 182 -21.94 3.82 6.41
CA ARG A 182 -23.33 4.13 6.77
C ARG A 182 -23.38 5.32 7.75
N ALA A 183 -22.55 5.28 8.78
CA ALA A 183 -22.47 6.35 9.77
C ALA A 183 -22.02 7.70 9.17
N GLU A 184 -21.25 7.68 8.10
CA GLU A 184 -20.90 8.89 7.33
C GLU A 184 -22.14 9.57 6.75
N ARG A 185 -23.11 8.78 6.28
CA ARG A 185 -24.39 9.28 5.76
C ARG A 185 -25.33 9.72 6.88
N ASP A 186 -25.41 8.93 7.95
CA ASP A 186 -26.41 9.10 9.01
C ASP A 186 -25.96 10.15 10.04
N PHE A 187 -24.68 10.22 10.35
CA PHE A 187 -24.10 11.09 11.39
C PHE A 187 -23.08 12.09 10.85
N SER A 188 -22.81 12.13 9.53
CA SER A 188 -21.82 13.04 8.92
C SER A 188 -20.41 12.86 9.53
N ILE A 189 -20.02 11.67 9.92
CA ILE A 189 -18.63 11.36 10.30
C ILE A 189 -17.74 11.37 9.06
N GLN A 190 -16.42 11.39 9.26
CA GLN A 190 -15.43 11.23 8.20
C GLN A 190 -14.77 9.86 8.35
N ALA A 191 -15.16 8.89 7.51
CA ALA A 191 -14.57 7.56 7.51
C ALA A 191 -13.18 7.59 6.86
N ILE A 192 -12.15 7.14 7.58
CA ILE A 192 -10.76 7.06 7.10
C ILE A 192 -10.35 5.59 7.01
N SER A 193 -10.14 5.11 5.79
CA SER A 193 -9.71 3.73 5.55
C SER A 193 -8.19 3.60 5.55
N TYR A 194 -7.69 2.63 6.30
CA TYR A 194 -6.29 2.21 6.36
C TYR A 194 -6.11 0.86 5.68
N ASP A 195 -4.86 0.53 5.33
CA ASP A 195 -4.50 -0.77 4.73
C ASP A 195 -4.01 -1.77 5.78
N ASP A 196 -3.83 -1.33 7.03
CA ASP A 196 -3.41 -2.14 8.18
C ASP A 196 -4.12 -1.73 9.48
N ASP A 197 -4.02 -2.57 10.51
CA ASP A 197 -4.62 -2.38 11.83
C ASP A 197 -3.76 -1.56 12.81
N VAL A 198 -2.52 -1.24 12.43
CA VAL A 198 -1.53 -0.59 13.31
C VAL A 198 -1.69 0.93 13.31
N HIS A 199 -1.72 1.48 12.12
CA HIS A 199 -1.67 2.93 11.91
C HIS A 199 -2.93 3.67 12.38
N PRO A 200 -4.17 3.12 12.30
CA PRO A 200 -5.34 3.79 12.88
C PRO A 200 -5.17 4.14 14.36
N TYR A 201 -4.65 3.20 15.15
CA TYR A 201 -4.44 3.44 16.58
C TYR A 201 -3.29 4.40 16.87
N SER A 202 -2.23 4.35 16.08
CA SER A 202 -1.14 5.31 16.17
C SER A 202 -1.65 6.74 15.91
N ASP A 203 -2.46 6.92 14.87
CA ASP A 203 -3.05 8.20 14.50
C ASP A 203 -4.12 8.66 15.51
N LEU A 204 -4.84 7.73 16.15
CA LEU A 204 -5.75 8.04 17.26
C LEU A 204 -4.99 8.65 18.45
N VAL A 205 -3.92 8.01 18.91
CA VAL A 205 -3.15 8.46 20.08
C VAL A 205 -2.52 9.82 19.85
N ILE A 206 -1.99 10.09 18.66
CA ILE A 206 -1.40 11.39 18.32
C ILE A 206 -2.42 12.46 17.92
N GLY A 207 -3.72 12.12 17.87
CA GLY A 207 -4.82 13.06 17.62
C GLY A 207 -5.09 13.38 16.16
N ARG A 208 -4.60 12.58 15.22
CA ARG A 208 -4.99 12.67 13.82
C ARG A 208 -6.38 12.09 13.56
N LEU A 209 -6.81 11.14 14.37
CA LEU A 209 -8.16 10.60 14.41
C LEU A 209 -8.83 10.97 15.74
N ASP A 210 -10.16 10.97 15.75
CA ASP A 210 -10.97 11.15 16.94
C ASP A 210 -11.39 9.81 17.54
N ALA A 211 -11.58 8.79 16.71
CA ALA A 211 -11.90 7.41 17.12
C ALA A 211 -11.38 6.39 16.10
N VAL A 212 -11.37 5.11 16.50
CA VAL A 212 -11.14 3.94 15.64
C VAL A 212 -12.27 2.95 15.88
N LEU A 213 -12.85 2.41 14.82
CA LEU A 213 -13.80 1.31 14.84
C LEU A 213 -13.14 0.09 14.22
N LEU A 214 -12.92 -0.96 14.99
CA LEU A 214 -12.39 -2.26 14.56
C LEU A 214 -12.89 -3.35 15.50
N ASP A 215 -12.64 -4.61 15.14
CA ASP A 215 -12.97 -5.72 16.01
C ASP A 215 -12.19 -5.71 17.33
N ASN A 216 -12.76 -6.33 18.34
CA ASN A 216 -12.21 -6.34 19.70
C ASN A 216 -10.90 -7.12 19.80
N VAL A 217 -10.60 -8.03 18.88
CA VAL A 217 -9.35 -8.82 18.89
C VAL A 217 -8.17 -7.91 18.55
N LEU A 218 -8.30 -7.14 17.47
CA LEU A 218 -7.31 -6.14 17.07
C LEU A 218 -7.21 -4.99 18.08
N ALA A 219 -8.37 -4.47 18.56
CA ALA A 219 -8.41 -3.40 19.53
C ALA A 219 -7.71 -3.75 20.85
N GLU A 220 -7.98 -4.93 21.42
CA GLU A 220 -7.35 -5.41 22.64
C GLU A 220 -5.86 -5.67 22.48
N ARG A 221 -5.45 -6.22 21.36
CA ARG A 221 -4.04 -6.40 21.02
C ARG A 221 -3.31 -5.05 21.01
N ARG A 222 -3.89 -4.06 20.34
CA ARG A 222 -3.28 -2.72 20.26
C ARG A 222 -3.25 -2.02 21.59
N ARG A 223 -4.28 -2.14 22.41
CA ARG A 223 -4.33 -1.56 23.76
C ARG A 223 -3.20 -2.07 24.66
N ARG A 224 -2.77 -3.33 24.49
CA ARG A 224 -1.62 -3.89 25.24
C ARG A 224 -0.28 -3.33 24.77
N ALA A 225 -0.14 -3.02 23.48
CA ALA A 225 1.10 -2.54 22.88
C ALA A 225 1.24 -1.02 22.89
N LEU A 226 0.11 -0.27 22.85
CA LEU A 226 0.09 1.17 22.70
C LEU A 226 -0.84 1.80 23.76
N PRO A 227 -0.30 2.45 24.81
CA PRO A 227 -1.12 3.15 25.79
C PRO A 227 -1.69 4.47 25.21
N GLY A 228 -2.74 5.00 25.86
CA GLY A 228 -3.29 6.32 25.53
C GLY A 228 -4.69 6.32 24.94
N PHE A 229 -5.26 5.16 24.64
CA PHE A 229 -6.66 5.01 24.26
C PHE A 229 -7.38 3.97 25.10
N ILE A 230 -8.69 3.98 25.05
CA ILE A 230 -9.59 3.02 25.68
C ILE A 230 -10.53 2.44 24.63
N ILE A 231 -11.04 1.25 24.91
CA ILE A 231 -12.11 0.60 24.16
C ILE A 231 -13.42 0.89 24.89
N GLN A 232 -14.42 1.37 24.16
CA GLN A 232 -15.76 1.59 24.74
C GLN A 232 -16.43 0.23 25.03
N PRO A 233 -17.13 0.11 26.17
CA PRO A 233 -17.69 -1.18 26.58
C PRO A 233 -18.86 -1.66 25.70
N GLN A 234 -19.54 -0.75 25.00
CA GLN A 234 -20.66 -1.08 24.14
C GLN A 234 -20.14 -1.45 22.74
N SER A 235 -20.46 -2.66 22.27
CA SER A 235 -20.19 -3.08 20.90
C SER A 235 -21.16 -2.40 19.92
N VAL A 236 -20.64 -2.09 18.73
CA VAL A 236 -21.42 -1.49 17.64
C VAL A 236 -22.13 -2.57 16.82
N ALA A 237 -21.45 -3.71 16.58
CA ALA A 237 -21.97 -4.87 15.88
C ALA A 237 -21.29 -6.15 16.39
N VAL A 238 -21.82 -7.30 15.97
CA VAL A 238 -21.22 -8.61 16.22
C VAL A 238 -21.03 -9.30 14.86
N GLY A 239 -19.84 -9.82 14.63
CA GLY A 239 -19.46 -10.55 13.43
C GLY A 239 -18.79 -11.89 13.76
N HIS A 240 -18.45 -12.63 12.71
CA HIS A 240 -17.85 -13.96 12.83
C HIS A 240 -16.68 -14.10 11.85
N TYR A 241 -15.63 -14.82 12.27
CA TYR A 241 -14.58 -15.23 11.35
C TYR A 241 -14.88 -16.57 10.73
N VAL A 242 -14.58 -16.67 9.43
CA VAL A 242 -14.77 -17.85 8.59
C VAL A 242 -13.52 -18.10 7.74
N GLY A 243 -13.32 -19.34 7.30
CA GLY A 243 -12.45 -19.62 6.17
C GLY A 243 -13.22 -19.40 4.86
N VAL A 244 -12.57 -18.81 3.86
CA VAL A 244 -13.18 -18.59 2.54
C VAL A 244 -12.50 -19.46 1.48
N LEU A 245 -13.31 -20.13 0.66
CA LEU A 245 -12.87 -20.94 -0.47
C LEU A 245 -13.58 -20.47 -1.73
N ALA A 246 -13.02 -20.78 -2.90
CA ALA A 246 -13.71 -20.52 -4.16
C ALA A 246 -15.05 -21.27 -4.20
N ALA A 247 -16.09 -20.67 -4.77
CA ALA A 247 -17.45 -21.25 -4.83
C ALA A 247 -17.45 -22.67 -5.43
N ARG A 248 -16.56 -22.95 -6.40
CA ARG A 248 -16.39 -24.28 -7.02
C ARG A 248 -15.84 -25.35 -6.06
N ASN A 249 -15.26 -24.97 -4.93
CA ASN A 249 -14.62 -25.86 -3.96
C ASN A 249 -15.55 -26.22 -2.77
N ALA A 250 -16.88 -26.21 -2.98
CA ALA A 250 -17.86 -26.55 -1.96
C ALA A 250 -17.60 -27.92 -1.27
N PRO A 251 -17.18 -28.99 -1.96
CA PRO A 251 -16.84 -30.26 -1.29
C PRO A 251 -15.69 -30.15 -0.29
N LEU A 252 -14.65 -29.35 -0.61
CA LEU A 252 -13.55 -29.09 0.31
C LEU A 252 -14.02 -28.27 1.52
N ARG A 253 -14.87 -27.24 1.30
CA ARG A 253 -15.51 -26.50 2.39
C ARG A 253 -16.25 -27.42 3.35
N ASP A 254 -17.01 -28.39 2.83
CA ASP A 254 -17.79 -29.31 3.66
C ASP A 254 -16.88 -30.21 4.51
N ALA A 255 -15.77 -30.70 3.93
CA ALA A 255 -14.75 -31.44 4.67
C ALA A 255 -14.09 -30.58 5.77
N VAL A 256 -13.75 -29.31 5.47
CA VAL A 256 -13.23 -28.35 6.44
C VAL A 256 -14.24 -28.10 7.57
N ASN A 257 -15.52 -27.95 7.23
CA ASN A 257 -16.59 -27.76 8.22
C ASN A 257 -16.66 -28.93 9.22
N GLU A 258 -16.53 -30.17 8.77
CA GLU A 258 -16.54 -31.32 9.68
C GLU A 258 -15.30 -31.35 10.59
N ILE A 259 -14.13 -30.96 10.08
CA ILE A 259 -12.91 -30.83 10.89
C ILE A 259 -13.10 -29.75 11.97
N LEU A 260 -13.63 -28.57 11.60
CA LEU A 260 -13.88 -27.49 12.55
C LEU A 260 -14.93 -27.89 13.61
N ARG A 261 -16.02 -28.54 13.22
CA ARG A 261 -17.01 -29.06 14.18
C ARG A 261 -16.43 -30.12 15.11
N SER A 262 -15.56 -31.00 14.61
CA SER A 262 -14.87 -31.97 15.44
C SER A 262 -13.98 -31.28 16.48
N ALA A 263 -13.23 -30.26 16.04
CA ALA A 263 -12.35 -29.47 16.92
C ALA A 263 -13.11 -28.63 17.96
N MET A 264 -14.34 -28.22 17.66
CA MET A 264 -15.23 -27.60 18.65
C MET A 264 -15.71 -28.61 19.68
N ARG A 265 -16.07 -29.86 19.26
CA ARG A 265 -16.56 -30.92 20.16
C ARG A 265 -15.48 -31.43 21.13
N ASP A 266 -14.25 -31.61 20.67
CA ASP A 266 -13.15 -32.16 21.46
C ASP A 266 -12.32 -31.09 22.21
N GLY A 267 -12.70 -29.82 22.07
CA GLY A 267 -12.03 -28.69 22.71
C GLY A 267 -10.68 -28.30 22.11
N THR A 268 -10.30 -28.85 20.95
CA THR A 268 -9.05 -28.50 20.29
C THR A 268 -9.05 -27.05 19.85
N LEU A 269 -10.16 -26.56 19.28
CA LEU A 269 -10.29 -25.16 18.86
C LEU A 269 -10.24 -24.20 20.07
N GLU A 270 -10.90 -24.56 21.19
CA GLU A 270 -10.79 -23.79 22.44
C GLU A 270 -9.34 -23.69 22.93
N ARG A 271 -8.59 -24.80 22.89
CA ARG A 271 -7.17 -24.79 23.31
C ARG A 271 -6.31 -23.88 22.44
N ILE A 272 -6.53 -23.89 21.12
CA ILE A 272 -5.85 -22.98 20.19
C ILE A 272 -6.17 -21.54 20.56
N LEU A 273 -7.44 -21.17 20.67
CA LEU A 273 -7.86 -19.79 20.96
C LEU A 273 -7.39 -19.31 22.34
N ARG A 274 -7.38 -20.19 23.38
CA ARG A 274 -6.83 -19.86 24.70
C ARG A 274 -5.33 -19.60 24.68
N LYS A 275 -4.57 -20.36 23.91
CA LYS A 275 -3.12 -20.15 23.74
C LYS A 275 -2.81 -18.75 23.21
N TRP A 276 -3.67 -18.22 22.33
CA TRP A 276 -3.51 -16.90 21.72
C TRP A 276 -4.27 -15.79 22.47
N ASN A 277 -4.80 -16.05 23.67
CA ASN A 277 -5.62 -15.10 24.44
C ASN A 277 -6.84 -14.57 23.66
N ALA A 278 -7.35 -15.36 22.72
CA ALA A 278 -8.52 -15.03 21.92
C ALA A 278 -9.83 -15.62 22.46
N TRP A 279 -9.79 -16.60 23.38
CA TRP A 279 -10.98 -17.20 23.97
C TRP A 279 -11.67 -16.24 24.93
N ASN A 280 -12.96 -16.00 24.70
CA ASN A 280 -13.80 -15.12 25.52
C ASN A 280 -15.18 -15.74 25.81
N GLU A 281 -16.06 -15.01 26.49
CA GLU A 281 -17.41 -15.44 26.90
C GLU A 281 -18.36 -15.74 25.74
N ASP A 282 -18.11 -15.21 24.54
CA ASP A 282 -18.98 -15.39 23.37
C ASP A 282 -18.77 -16.76 22.67
N GLN A 283 -17.56 -17.33 22.75
CA GLN A 283 -17.17 -18.50 21.98
C GLN A 283 -17.98 -19.77 22.36
N PRO A 284 -18.24 -20.08 23.64
CA PRO A 284 -19.05 -21.24 23.99
C PRO A 284 -20.46 -21.23 23.36
N ALA A 285 -21.11 -20.07 23.32
CA ALA A 285 -22.43 -19.91 22.75
C ALA A 285 -22.40 -20.09 21.22
N LEU A 286 -21.40 -19.52 20.54
CA LEU A 286 -21.18 -19.73 19.12
C LEU A 286 -20.97 -21.21 18.79
N HIS A 287 -20.05 -21.89 19.50
CA HIS A 287 -19.74 -23.29 19.26
C HIS A 287 -20.98 -24.18 19.46
N ALA A 288 -21.77 -23.93 20.51
CA ALA A 288 -23.01 -24.66 20.74
C ALA A 288 -23.99 -24.52 19.57
N ARG A 289 -24.19 -23.30 19.05
CA ARG A 289 -25.07 -23.03 17.89
C ARG A 289 -24.59 -23.72 16.61
N VAL A 290 -23.27 -23.63 16.32
CA VAL A 290 -22.68 -24.29 15.15
C VAL A 290 -22.82 -25.82 15.22
N LEU A 291 -22.63 -26.39 16.40
CA LEU A 291 -22.77 -27.84 16.64
C LEU A 291 -24.23 -28.31 16.59
N ALA A 292 -25.17 -27.45 16.98
CA ALA A 292 -26.60 -27.72 16.85
C ALA A 292 -27.10 -27.59 15.40
N GLY A 293 -26.27 -27.09 14.47
CA GLY A 293 -26.66 -26.83 13.09
C GLY A 293 -27.60 -25.63 12.92
N GLU A 294 -27.63 -24.76 13.94
CA GLU A 294 -28.44 -23.55 13.89
C GLU A 294 -27.84 -22.52 12.93
N PRO A 295 -28.66 -21.76 12.19
CA PRO A 295 -28.15 -20.70 11.32
C PRO A 295 -27.50 -19.58 12.13
N VAL A 296 -26.26 -19.23 11.79
CA VAL A 296 -25.54 -18.09 12.34
C VAL A 296 -25.63 -16.93 11.35
N PRO A 297 -26.25 -15.79 11.71
CA PRO A 297 -26.27 -14.61 10.86
C PRO A 297 -24.84 -14.12 10.56
N ALA A 298 -24.57 -13.64 9.36
CA ALA A 298 -23.24 -13.13 9.01
C ALA A 298 -22.84 -11.95 9.91
N VAL A 299 -23.75 -11.01 10.13
CA VAL A 299 -23.54 -9.84 11.00
C VAL A 299 -24.81 -9.58 11.80
N ILE A 300 -24.67 -9.26 13.07
CA ILE A 300 -25.76 -8.85 13.96
C ILE A 300 -25.61 -7.35 14.25
N GLY A 301 -26.68 -6.58 14.12
CA GLY A 301 -26.69 -5.13 14.34
C GLY A 301 -26.57 -4.30 13.07
N LEU A 302 -26.49 -4.95 11.91
CA LEU A 302 -26.57 -4.29 10.60
C LEU A 302 -27.78 -4.84 9.85
N ASP A 303 -28.71 -3.97 9.47
CA ASP A 303 -29.77 -4.36 8.55
C ASP A 303 -29.16 -4.78 7.20
N ALA A 304 -29.57 -5.94 6.69
CA ALA A 304 -29.03 -6.61 5.51
C ALA A 304 -29.36 -5.92 4.17
N ALA A 305 -29.38 -4.59 4.12
CA ALA A 305 -29.81 -3.80 2.97
C ALA A 305 -28.67 -3.24 2.13
N SER A 306 -27.70 -4.07 1.76
CA SER A 306 -26.78 -3.70 0.67
C SER A 306 -26.78 -4.83 -0.34
N GLY A 307 -27.69 -4.77 -1.31
CA GLY A 307 -27.61 -5.62 -2.51
C GLY A 307 -26.23 -5.42 -3.16
N VAL A 308 -25.56 -6.51 -3.50
CA VAL A 308 -24.34 -6.48 -4.29
C VAL A 308 -24.67 -5.78 -5.60
N LEU A 309 -24.13 -4.57 -5.80
CA LEU A 309 -24.34 -3.82 -7.04
C LEU A 309 -23.70 -4.57 -8.20
N SER A 310 -24.41 -4.70 -9.31
CA SER A 310 -23.81 -5.25 -10.54
C SER A 310 -22.64 -4.36 -11.00
N GLY A 311 -21.64 -4.96 -11.65
CA GLY A 311 -20.37 -4.29 -11.97
C GLY A 311 -20.54 -2.91 -12.64
N TRP A 312 -21.45 -2.74 -13.61
CA TRP A 312 -21.66 -1.47 -14.30
C TRP A 312 -22.53 -0.47 -13.52
N GLU A 313 -23.50 -0.92 -12.74
CA GLU A 313 -24.26 -0.05 -11.83
C GLU A 313 -23.36 0.51 -10.74
N ALA A 314 -22.47 -0.31 -10.19
CA ALA A 314 -21.44 0.13 -9.28
C ALA A 314 -20.52 1.16 -9.94
N ALA A 315 -20.09 0.93 -11.19
CA ALA A 315 -19.23 1.86 -11.94
C ALA A 315 -19.85 3.27 -12.01
N TRP A 316 -21.12 3.38 -12.39
CA TRP A 316 -21.80 4.68 -12.46
C TRP A 316 -21.96 5.34 -11.09
N ARG A 317 -22.19 4.54 -10.05
CA ARG A 317 -22.33 5.05 -8.67
C ARG A 317 -21.00 5.60 -8.12
N TYR A 318 -19.87 4.93 -8.42
CA TYR A 318 -18.54 5.32 -7.92
C TYR A 318 -17.81 6.33 -8.80
N LEU A 319 -18.20 6.49 -10.08
CA LEU A 319 -17.54 7.39 -11.01
C LEU A 319 -17.40 8.84 -10.50
N PRO A 320 -18.41 9.47 -9.88
CA PRO A 320 -18.26 10.82 -9.33
C PRO A 320 -17.17 10.90 -8.23
N SER A 321 -17.03 9.87 -7.40
CA SER A 321 -16.01 9.80 -6.36
C SER A 321 -14.61 9.63 -6.97
N LEU A 322 -14.46 8.79 -8.00
CA LEU A 322 -13.20 8.63 -8.73
C LEU A 322 -12.78 9.91 -9.44
N VAL A 323 -13.73 10.65 -10.04
CA VAL A 323 -13.45 11.94 -10.66
C VAL A 323 -13.01 12.98 -9.63
N ARG A 324 -13.66 13.05 -8.46
CA ARG A 324 -13.22 13.92 -7.36
C ARG A 324 -11.81 13.54 -6.88
N ALA A 325 -11.53 12.25 -6.71
CA ALA A 325 -10.22 11.76 -6.33
C ALA A 325 -9.14 12.08 -7.39
N SER A 326 -9.49 12.05 -8.69
CA SER A 326 -8.60 12.52 -9.76
C SER A 326 -8.21 13.98 -9.61
N LEU A 327 -9.14 14.84 -9.16
CA LEU A 327 -8.83 16.24 -8.88
C LEU A 327 -7.86 16.40 -7.70
N VAL A 328 -7.97 15.55 -6.68
CA VAL A 328 -7.02 15.51 -5.57
C VAL A 328 -5.63 15.09 -6.09
N THR A 329 -5.55 14.04 -6.92
CA THR A 329 -4.32 13.60 -7.58
C THR A 329 -3.67 14.74 -8.38
N ILE A 330 -4.44 15.45 -9.20
CA ILE A 330 -3.96 16.61 -9.99
C ILE A 330 -3.46 17.72 -9.06
N ALA A 331 -4.26 18.11 -8.07
CA ALA A 331 -3.90 19.18 -7.14
C ALA A 331 -2.61 18.86 -6.38
N LEU A 332 -2.51 17.65 -5.84
CA LEU A 332 -1.32 17.18 -5.15
C LEU A 332 -0.09 17.21 -6.07
N SER A 333 -0.22 16.68 -7.28
CA SER A 333 0.87 16.64 -8.27
C SER A 333 1.30 18.05 -8.70
N CYS A 334 0.38 18.95 -8.98
CA CYS A 334 0.69 20.31 -9.40
C CYS A 334 1.40 21.10 -8.29
N VAL A 335 0.90 21.02 -7.04
CA VAL A 335 1.51 21.75 -5.92
C VAL A 335 2.87 21.15 -5.55
N SER A 336 2.98 19.81 -5.51
CA SER A 336 4.26 19.14 -5.26
C SER A 336 5.30 19.49 -6.34
N MET A 337 4.90 19.50 -7.62
CA MET A 337 5.79 19.89 -8.72
C MET A 337 6.22 21.35 -8.63
N GLY A 338 5.29 22.25 -8.30
CA GLY A 338 5.62 23.66 -8.09
C GLY A 338 6.67 23.86 -7.00
N LEU A 339 6.54 23.17 -5.88
CA LEU A 339 7.53 23.16 -4.80
C LEU A 339 8.84 22.50 -5.23
N ALA A 340 8.77 21.37 -5.94
CA ALA A 340 9.93 20.65 -6.46
C ALA A 340 10.75 21.53 -7.41
N VAL A 341 10.11 22.25 -8.31
CA VAL A 341 10.75 23.21 -9.22
C VAL A 341 11.45 24.31 -8.43
N ALA A 342 10.77 24.95 -7.48
CA ALA A 342 11.34 26.02 -6.67
C ALA A 342 12.57 25.55 -5.87
N LEU A 343 12.45 24.42 -5.18
CA LEU A 343 13.53 23.81 -4.42
C LEU A 343 14.65 23.31 -5.35
N GLY A 344 14.30 22.66 -6.47
CA GLY A 344 15.25 22.15 -7.46
C GLY A 344 16.12 23.24 -8.07
N VAL A 345 15.53 24.40 -8.41
CA VAL A 345 16.30 25.59 -8.86
C VAL A 345 17.24 26.08 -7.78
N ALA A 346 16.77 26.16 -6.53
CA ALA A 346 17.61 26.59 -5.40
C ALA A 346 18.79 25.62 -5.16
N ILE A 347 18.52 24.30 -5.18
CA ILE A 347 19.54 23.25 -5.01
C ILE A 347 20.55 23.28 -6.16
N ALA A 348 20.08 23.33 -7.41
CA ALA A 348 20.96 23.41 -8.59
C ALA A 348 21.86 24.66 -8.54
N SER A 349 21.27 25.81 -8.22
CA SER A 349 22.01 27.06 -8.07
C SER A 349 23.05 26.99 -6.95
N GLY A 350 22.67 26.43 -5.79
CA GLY A 350 23.61 26.24 -4.67
C GLY A 350 24.76 25.29 -5.00
N ARG A 351 24.51 24.25 -5.82
CA ARG A 351 25.57 23.31 -6.25
C ARG A 351 26.47 23.89 -7.34
N VAL A 352 25.95 24.73 -8.22
CA VAL A 352 26.75 25.37 -9.31
C VAL A 352 27.51 26.57 -8.82
N TYR A 353 26.90 27.43 -8.00
CA TYR A 353 27.47 28.73 -7.59
C TYR A 353 27.86 28.82 -6.12
N GLY A 354 27.45 27.86 -5.30
CA GLY A 354 27.73 27.85 -3.86
C GLY A 354 29.17 27.45 -3.51
N GLY A 355 29.57 27.76 -2.27
CA GLY A 355 30.83 27.32 -1.70
C GLY A 355 30.92 25.80 -1.52
N GLN A 356 32.12 25.31 -1.20
CA GLN A 356 32.40 23.88 -1.08
C GLN A 356 31.46 23.16 -0.10
N LEU A 357 31.23 23.74 1.09
CA LEU A 357 30.33 23.16 2.10
C LEU A 357 28.89 23.04 1.57
N THR A 358 28.36 24.11 0.99
CA THR A 358 27.00 24.11 0.39
C THR A 358 26.88 23.05 -0.69
N ARG A 359 27.89 22.94 -1.56
CA ARG A 359 27.93 21.92 -2.62
C ARG A 359 27.92 20.51 -2.07
N VAL A 360 28.72 20.21 -1.06
CA VAL A 360 28.79 18.88 -0.43
C VAL A 360 27.47 18.52 0.22
N LEU A 361 26.87 19.42 1.00
CA LEU A 361 25.59 19.17 1.69
C LEU A 361 24.46 18.96 0.70
N LEU A 362 24.33 19.80 -0.33
CA LEU A 362 23.27 19.67 -1.33
C LEU A 362 23.46 18.44 -2.23
N THR A 363 24.71 18.05 -2.52
CA THR A 363 24.99 16.81 -3.23
C THR A 363 24.59 15.61 -2.37
N GLY A 364 24.94 15.59 -1.09
CA GLY A 364 24.52 14.55 -0.15
C GLY A 364 22.99 14.40 -0.09
N TYR A 365 22.26 15.53 -0.02
CA TYR A 365 20.79 15.51 -0.10
C TYR A 365 20.29 14.85 -1.39
N VAL A 366 20.80 15.25 -2.55
CA VAL A 366 20.38 14.72 -3.84
C VAL A 366 20.65 13.22 -3.95
N GLU A 367 21.83 12.76 -3.52
CA GLU A 367 22.19 11.34 -3.53
C GLU A 367 21.28 10.51 -2.59
N ILE A 368 20.97 11.01 -1.40
CA ILE A 368 20.04 10.33 -0.47
C ILE A 368 18.64 10.23 -1.08
N MET A 369 18.09 11.35 -1.58
CA MET A 369 16.72 11.37 -2.12
C MET A 369 16.57 10.53 -3.39
N ARG A 370 17.58 10.49 -4.25
CA ARG A 370 17.58 9.68 -5.46
C ARG A 370 18.00 8.23 -5.21
N GLY A 371 18.77 7.98 -4.15
CA GLY A 371 19.24 6.64 -3.77
C GLY A 371 18.27 5.84 -2.90
N THR A 372 17.18 6.45 -2.43
CA THR A 372 16.19 5.78 -1.58
C THR A 372 14.79 5.76 -2.24
N PRO A 373 13.98 4.69 -2.03
CA PRO A 373 12.63 4.63 -2.58
C PRO A 373 11.73 5.75 -2.03
N ILE A 374 10.95 6.39 -2.90
CA ILE A 374 10.01 7.45 -2.51
C ILE A 374 8.98 6.97 -1.48
N LEU A 375 8.52 5.72 -1.58
CA LEU A 375 7.62 5.12 -0.61
C LEU A 375 8.21 5.12 0.81
N LEU A 376 9.50 4.75 0.94
CA LEU A 376 10.20 4.78 2.22
C LEU A 376 10.28 6.22 2.77
N GLN A 377 10.56 7.20 1.92
CA GLN A 377 10.61 8.61 2.32
C GLN A 377 9.25 9.10 2.82
N LEU A 378 8.16 8.71 2.17
CA LEU A 378 6.79 9.01 2.60
C LEU A 378 6.51 8.42 3.99
N PHE A 379 6.88 7.17 4.25
CA PHE A 379 6.73 6.54 5.57
C PHE A 379 7.56 7.24 6.65
N VAL A 380 8.81 7.58 6.36
CA VAL A 380 9.66 8.31 7.32
C VAL A 380 9.07 9.68 7.66
N ILE A 381 8.58 10.43 6.66
CA ILE A 381 7.99 11.76 6.88
C ILE A 381 6.69 11.66 7.66
N TYR A 382 5.82 10.72 7.33
CA TYR A 382 4.49 10.65 7.92
C TYR A 382 4.47 9.94 9.28
N TYR A 383 5.10 8.78 9.38
CA TYR A 383 5.11 7.95 10.59
C TYR A 383 6.38 8.16 11.42
N GLY A 384 7.55 8.17 10.79
CA GLY A 384 8.83 8.26 11.49
C GLY A 384 9.03 9.59 12.21
N MET A 385 8.59 10.70 11.61
CA MET A 385 8.70 12.03 12.22
C MET A 385 7.50 12.41 13.11
N ALA A 386 6.48 11.57 13.25
CA ALA A 386 5.23 11.89 13.96
C ALA A 386 5.42 12.27 15.42
N ALA A 387 6.47 11.78 16.08
CA ALA A 387 6.83 12.14 17.46
C ALA A 387 7.30 13.61 17.59
N ALA A 388 7.95 14.16 16.56
CA ALA A 388 8.47 15.52 16.54
C ALA A 388 7.51 16.50 15.83
N ILE A 389 6.97 16.10 14.69
CA ILE A 389 6.11 16.94 13.84
C ILE A 389 4.91 16.13 13.37
N ARG A 390 3.70 16.53 13.76
CA ARG A 390 2.43 15.88 13.38
C ARG A 390 1.86 16.50 12.12
N LEU A 391 2.28 16.00 10.96
CA LEU A 391 1.76 16.45 9.68
C LEU A 391 0.45 15.73 9.33
N PRO A 392 -0.57 16.45 8.79
CA PRO A 392 -1.69 15.79 8.13
C PRO A 392 -1.22 14.96 6.93
N ALA A 393 -1.92 13.88 6.61
CA ALA A 393 -1.53 12.95 5.52
C ALA A 393 -1.26 13.68 4.19
N PHE A 394 -2.14 14.59 3.79
CA PHE A 394 -1.97 15.38 2.58
C PHE A 394 -0.70 16.25 2.59
N ALA A 395 -0.38 16.88 3.73
CA ALA A 395 0.82 17.70 3.85
C ALA A 395 2.10 16.86 3.84
N ALA A 396 2.10 15.68 4.49
CA ALA A 396 3.21 14.74 4.45
C ALA A 396 3.45 14.20 3.04
N ALA A 397 2.38 13.84 2.32
CA ALA A 397 2.43 13.42 0.93
C ALA A 397 3.02 14.51 0.02
N LEU A 398 2.51 15.72 0.16
CA LEU A 398 2.96 16.89 -0.61
C LEU A 398 4.45 17.16 -0.38
N LEU A 399 4.91 17.16 0.87
CA LEU A 399 6.31 17.37 1.21
C LEU A 399 7.20 16.23 0.71
N GLY A 400 6.78 14.99 0.90
CA GLY A 400 7.55 13.82 0.45
C GLY A 400 7.75 13.81 -1.06
N LEU A 401 6.68 14.02 -1.84
CA LEU A 401 6.76 14.15 -3.28
C LEU A 401 7.62 15.35 -3.70
N ALA A 402 7.40 16.52 -3.09
CA ALA A 402 8.14 17.73 -3.44
C ALA A 402 9.63 17.59 -3.15
N LEU A 403 10.03 17.05 -2.00
CA LEU A 403 11.43 16.84 -1.64
C LEU A 403 12.09 15.80 -2.56
N ASN A 404 11.42 14.69 -2.83
CA ASN A 404 11.97 13.70 -3.74
C ASN A 404 12.19 14.28 -5.14
N TYR A 405 11.16 14.88 -5.74
CA TYR A 405 11.24 15.44 -7.07
C TYR A 405 12.15 16.68 -7.17
N ALA A 406 12.34 17.44 -6.09
CA ALA A 406 13.31 18.53 -6.06
C ALA A 406 14.74 18.03 -6.31
N ALA A 407 15.08 16.84 -5.87
CA ALA A 407 16.38 16.24 -6.14
C ALA A 407 16.55 15.90 -7.63
N TYR A 408 15.52 15.32 -8.27
CA TYR A 408 15.54 15.03 -9.73
C TYR A 408 15.56 16.32 -10.55
N GLU A 409 14.68 17.28 -10.25
CA GLU A 409 14.62 18.57 -10.91
C GLU A 409 15.95 19.32 -10.79
N SER A 410 16.62 19.25 -9.63
CA SER A 410 17.93 19.90 -9.43
C SER A 410 19.00 19.36 -10.39
N GLU A 411 18.99 18.08 -10.70
CA GLU A 411 19.91 17.47 -11.67
C GLU A 411 19.57 17.90 -13.10
N ILE A 412 18.29 17.98 -13.44
CA ILE A 412 17.84 18.50 -14.76
C ILE A 412 18.35 19.93 -14.93
N TYR A 413 18.16 20.80 -13.93
CA TYR A 413 18.58 22.20 -14.03
C TYR A 413 20.09 22.35 -14.02
N ARG A 414 20.82 21.57 -13.22
CA ARG A 414 22.28 21.55 -13.23
C ARG A 414 22.80 21.13 -14.60
N GLY A 415 22.31 20.00 -15.16
CA GLY A 415 22.70 19.54 -16.49
C GLY A 415 22.37 20.55 -17.58
N ALA A 416 21.20 21.20 -17.50
CA ALA A 416 20.81 22.24 -18.45
C ALA A 416 21.69 23.50 -18.36
N LEU A 417 22.07 23.92 -17.15
CA LEU A 417 23.02 25.03 -16.95
C LEU A 417 24.40 24.69 -17.49
N GLU A 418 24.89 23.48 -17.31
CA GLU A 418 26.20 23.04 -17.79
C GLU A 418 26.25 22.81 -19.30
N ALA A 419 25.10 22.51 -19.94
CA ALA A 419 25.00 22.31 -21.37
C ALA A 419 25.09 23.60 -22.20
N VAL A 420 25.00 24.79 -21.58
CA VAL A 420 25.15 26.05 -22.31
C VAL A 420 26.62 26.24 -22.71
N PRO A 421 26.93 26.47 -24.03
CA PRO A 421 28.30 26.55 -24.51
C PRO A 421 29.13 27.61 -23.79
N THR A 422 30.32 27.23 -23.31
CA THR A 422 31.23 28.10 -22.56
C THR A 422 31.65 29.35 -23.33
N GLY A 423 31.84 29.23 -24.67
CA GLY A 423 32.17 30.37 -25.53
C GLY A 423 31.13 31.49 -25.52
N GLN A 424 29.85 31.17 -25.34
CA GLN A 424 28.81 32.20 -25.19
C GLN A 424 28.89 32.90 -23.85
N LEU A 425 29.27 32.20 -22.80
CA LEU A 425 29.46 32.77 -21.46
C LEU A 425 30.72 33.68 -21.42
N GLU A 426 31.80 33.27 -22.09
CA GLU A 426 33.01 34.02 -22.22
C GLU A 426 32.79 35.30 -23.04
N ALA A 427 32.09 35.20 -24.17
CA ALA A 427 31.75 36.36 -24.99
C ALA A 427 30.91 37.37 -24.20
N ALA A 428 29.93 36.92 -23.39
CA ALA A 428 29.14 37.79 -22.53
C ALA A 428 30.01 38.51 -21.48
N ARG A 429 31.00 37.82 -20.88
CA ARG A 429 31.95 38.42 -19.95
C ARG A 429 32.86 39.46 -20.63
N ILE A 430 33.34 39.18 -21.84
CA ILE A 430 34.14 40.13 -22.62
C ILE A 430 33.34 41.41 -22.91
N LEU A 431 32.01 41.29 -23.12
CA LEU A 431 31.09 42.42 -23.28
C LEU A 431 30.83 43.18 -21.96
N GLY A 432 31.48 42.83 -20.84
CA GLY A 432 31.35 43.52 -19.56
C GLY A 432 30.14 43.10 -18.71
N LEU A 433 29.45 42.01 -19.05
CA LEU A 433 28.34 41.50 -18.24
C LEU A 433 28.84 40.88 -16.95
N SER A 434 28.26 41.27 -15.83
CA SER A 434 28.53 40.63 -14.54
C SER A 434 27.98 39.17 -14.53
N GLU A 435 28.51 38.32 -13.64
CA GLU A 435 28.06 36.91 -13.53
C GLU A 435 26.53 36.76 -13.33
N ARG A 436 25.89 37.69 -12.61
CA ARG A 436 24.43 37.74 -12.45
C ARG A 436 23.73 38.06 -13.78
N GLN A 437 24.29 38.97 -14.57
CA GLN A 437 23.74 39.31 -15.89
C GLN A 437 24.00 38.17 -16.89
N VAL A 438 25.16 37.51 -16.86
CA VAL A 438 25.46 36.32 -17.66
C VAL A 438 24.44 35.22 -17.35
N LEU A 439 24.15 34.97 -16.07
CA LEU A 439 23.13 34.01 -15.67
C LEU A 439 21.73 34.40 -16.15
N ALA A 440 21.30 35.63 -15.88
CA ALA A 440 19.93 36.07 -16.15
C ALA A 440 19.64 36.27 -17.64
N LEU A 441 20.60 36.75 -18.43
CA LEU A 441 20.38 37.15 -19.82
C LEU A 441 20.85 36.12 -20.85
N VAL A 442 21.85 35.30 -20.50
CA VAL A 442 22.48 34.36 -21.45
C VAL A 442 22.23 32.91 -21.04
N ARG A 443 22.72 32.52 -19.86
CA ARG A 443 22.73 31.12 -19.42
C ARG A 443 21.35 30.63 -19.01
N GLY A 444 20.63 31.39 -18.17
CA GLY A 444 19.32 31.00 -17.62
C GLY A 444 18.25 30.74 -18.67
N PRO A 445 17.99 31.69 -19.62
CA PRO A 445 17.00 31.48 -20.66
C PRO A 445 17.29 30.26 -21.55
N GLN A 446 18.55 29.96 -21.84
CA GLN A 446 18.94 28.79 -22.61
C GLN A 446 18.79 27.51 -21.79
N ALA A 447 19.29 27.48 -20.55
CA ALA A 447 19.14 26.35 -19.65
C ALA A 447 17.65 26.03 -19.39
N PHE A 448 16.80 27.04 -19.18
CA PHE A 448 15.35 26.83 -19.02
C PHE A 448 14.74 26.12 -20.24
N ARG A 449 15.13 26.52 -21.45
CA ARG A 449 14.66 25.85 -22.66
C ARG A 449 15.08 24.38 -22.73
N LEU A 450 16.32 24.08 -22.34
CA LEU A 450 16.85 22.71 -22.31
C LEU A 450 16.18 21.85 -21.23
N ALA A 451 15.81 22.46 -20.10
CA ALA A 451 15.16 21.78 -18.98
C ALA A 451 13.67 21.46 -19.20
N LEU A 452 12.95 22.21 -20.08
CA LEU A 452 11.51 22.09 -20.21
C LEU A 452 11.01 20.70 -20.58
N ALA A 453 11.69 19.99 -21.49
CA ALA A 453 11.26 18.67 -21.93
C ALA A 453 11.47 17.61 -20.83
N PRO A 454 12.66 17.44 -20.21
CA PRO A 454 12.83 16.52 -19.10
C PRO A 454 11.93 16.88 -17.90
N MET A 455 11.78 18.15 -17.53
CA MET A 455 10.90 18.63 -16.47
C MET A 455 9.43 18.23 -16.70
N THR A 456 8.95 18.31 -17.95
CA THR A 456 7.59 17.87 -18.27
C THR A 456 7.45 16.35 -18.17
N ASN A 457 8.49 15.58 -18.50
CA ASN A 457 8.50 14.13 -18.31
C ASN A 457 8.49 13.76 -16.82
N ASP A 458 9.23 14.49 -15.99
CA ASP A 458 9.23 14.32 -14.54
C ASP A 458 7.85 14.65 -13.94
N PHE A 459 7.16 15.66 -14.45
CA PHE A 459 5.78 15.94 -14.02
C PHE A 459 4.81 14.79 -14.36
N VAL A 460 4.95 14.16 -15.53
CA VAL A 460 4.16 12.96 -15.88
C VAL A 460 4.51 11.77 -14.99
N ALA A 461 5.77 11.63 -14.58
CA ALA A 461 6.19 10.61 -13.61
C ALA A 461 5.59 10.89 -12.23
N LEU A 462 5.74 12.12 -11.70
CA LEU A 462 5.18 12.54 -10.42
C LEU A 462 3.66 12.32 -10.34
N LEU A 463 2.93 12.60 -11.44
CA LEU A 463 1.48 12.36 -11.50
C LEU A 463 1.14 10.87 -11.29
N LYS A 464 1.98 9.94 -11.74
CA LYS A 464 1.80 8.50 -11.52
C LYS A 464 2.29 8.08 -10.13
N ASP A 465 3.43 8.61 -9.69
CA ASP A 465 4.01 8.32 -8.39
C ASP A 465 3.18 8.88 -7.23
N SER A 466 2.29 9.85 -7.50
CA SER A 466 1.29 10.31 -6.52
C SER A 466 0.35 9.18 -6.09
N SER A 467 0.24 8.08 -6.86
CA SER A 467 -0.48 6.87 -6.44
C SER A 467 0.09 6.23 -5.18
N LEU A 468 1.40 6.40 -4.92
CA LEU A 468 2.08 5.86 -3.74
C LEU A 468 1.62 6.52 -2.42
N VAL A 469 0.99 7.71 -2.50
CA VAL A 469 0.48 8.37 -1.29
C VAL A 469 -0.82 7.74 -0.77
N SER A 470 -1.41 6.80 -1.50
CA SER A 470 -2.55 5.99 -1.05
C SER A 470 -2.27 5.30 0.28
N VAL A 471 -1.02 4.89 0.52
CA VAL A 471 -0.58 4.25 1.79
C VAL A 471 -0.61 5.21 2.99
N LEU A 472 -0.63 6.52 2.76
CA LEU A 472 -0.75 7.56 3.80
C LEU A 472 -2.22 7.99 4.05
N THR A 473 -3.19 7.18 3.63
CA THR A 473 -4.63 7.46 3.74
C THR A 473 -5.14 8.69 2.97
N VAL A 474 -4.35 9.23 2.05
CA VAL A 474 -4.80 10.32 1.15
C VAL A 474 -5.80 9.76 0.15
N LEU A 475 -7.03 10.29 0.15
CA LEU A 475 -8.10 9.88 -0.75
C LEU A 475 -7.87 10.44 -2.18
N GLU A 476 -6.77 9.99 -2.80
CA GLU A 476 -6.47 10.24 -4.20
C GLU A 476 -7.06 9.11 -5.08
N LEU A 477 -6.82 9.15 -6.39
CA LEU A 477 -7.48 8.26 -7.34
C LEU A 477 -7.23 6.76 -7.04
N THR A 478 -6.00 6.37 -6.67
CA THR A 478 -5.67 4.97 -6.39
C THR A 478 -6.35 4.48 -5.11
N LYS A 479 -6.31 5.29 -4.03
CA LYS A 479 -7.00 4.95 -2.77
C LYS A 479 -8.50 4.82 -2.98
N GLN A 480 -9.12 5.74 -3.71
CA GLN A 480 -10.55 5.67 -4.02
C GLN A 480 -10.89 4.44 -4.88
N THR A 481 -9.96 4.03 -5.75
CA THR A 481 -10.11 2.80 -6.55
C THR A 481 -10.02 1.55 -5.70
N GLN A 482 -9.09 1.50 -4.74
CA GLN A 482 -8.99 0.39 -3.77
C GLN A 482 -10.29 0.24 -2.98
N ILE A 483 -10.82 1.34 -2.45
CA ILE A 483 -12.10 1.37 -1.74
C ILE A 483 -13.24 0.82 -2.62
N PHE A 484 -13.30 1.26 -3.88
CA PHE A 484 -14.30 0.77 -4.82
C PHE A 484 -14.12 -0.73 -5.10
N ALA A 485 -12.90 -1.20 -5.37
CA ALA A 485 -12.60 -2.59 -5.66
C ALA A 485 -12.97 -3.50 -4.47
N THR A 486 -12.66 -3.07 -3.26
CA THR A 486 -13.02 -3.78 -2.03
C THR A 486 -14.53 -3.88 -1.85
N ASN A 487 -15.27 -2.77 -2.06
CA ASN A 487 -16.71 -2.73 -1.87
C ASN A 487 -17.50 -3.62 -2.85
N ILE A 488 -16.96 -3.88 -4.03
CA ILE A 488 -17.60 -4.77 -5.03
C ILE A 488 -16.96 -6.16 -5.14
N GLY A 489 -15.88 -6.41 -4.39
CA GLY A 489 -15.13 -7.67 -4.42
C GLY A 489 -14.42 -7.95 -5.76
N SER A 490 -14.13 -6.93 -6.58
CA SER A 490 -13.51 -7.09 -7.90
C SER A 490 -12.67 -5.89 -8.30
N TRP A 491 -11.46 -6.14 -8.83
CA TRP A 491 -10.55 -5.11 -9.37
C TRP A 491 -10.76 -4.77 -10.85
N VAL A 492 -11.54 -5.57 -11.58
CA VAL A 492 -11.62 -5.44 -13.05
C VAL A 492 -12.19 -4.08 -13.45
N ILE A 493 -13.40 -3.76 -13.03
CA ILE A 493 -14.04 -2.48 -13.41
C ILE A 493 -13.38 -1.29 -12.72
N PRO A 494 -13.12 -1.28 -11.40
CA PRO A 494 -12.41 -0.19 -10.74
C PRO A 494 -11.04 0.08 -11.35
N GLY A 495 -10.26 -0.97 -11.61
CA GLY A 495 -8.93 -0.85 -12.20
C GLY A 495 -8.95 -0.28 -13.63
N LEU A 496 -9.90 -0.72 -14.46
CA LEU A 496 -10.08 -0.16 -15.80
C LEU A 496 -10.47 1.32 -15.76
N LEU A 497 -11.37 1.72 -14.87
CA LEU A 497 -11.75 3.13 -14.70
C LEU A 497 -10.59 3.97 -14.18
N CYS A 498 -9.85 3.46 -13.20
CA CYS A 498 -8.62 4.08 -12.69
C CYS A 498 -7.59 4.30 -13.80
N ALA A 499 -7.30 3.26 -14.58
CA ALA A 499 -6.37 3.34 -15.70
C ALA A 499 -6.84 4.34 -16.76
N ALA A 500 -8.13 4.36 -17.08
CA ALA A 500 -8.71 5.32 -18.02
C ALA A 500 -8.55 6.77 -17.53
N LEU A 501 -8.79 7.03 -16.23
CA LEU A 501 -8.63 8.35 -15.63
C LEU A 501 -7.16 8.76 -15.57
N TYR A 502 -6.22 7.87 -15.20
CA TYR A 502 -4.78 8.16 -15.26
C TYR A 502 -4.33 8.45 -16.70
N LEU A 503 -4.80 7.71 -17.69
CA LEU A 503 -4.51 7.98 -19.10
C LEU A 503 -5.09 9.34 -19.53
N ALA A 504 -6.32 9.66 -19.14
CA ALA A 504 -6.94 10.94 -19.44
C ALA A 504 -6.15 12.14 -18.87
N MET A 505 -5.52 11.98 -17.71
CA MET A 505 -4.67 12.99 -17.09
C MET A 505 -3.27 13.04 -17.72
N SER A 506 -2.63 11.88 -17.94
CA SER A 506 -1.22 11.80 -18.35
C SER A 506 -1.01 12.01 -19.85
N LEU A 507 -1.91 11.55 -20.73
CA LEU A 507 -1.75 11.68 -22.19
C LEU A 507 -1.70 13.13 -22.69
N PRO A 508 -2.55 14.06 -22.21
CA PRO A 508 -2.45 15.47 -22.59
C PRO A 508 -1.11 16.09 -22.17
N LEU A 509 -0.62 15.77 -20.96
CA LEU A 509 0.68 16.23 -20.47
C LEU A 509 1.84 15.65 -21.29
N ALA A 510 1.83 14.36 -21.58
CA ALA A 510 2.83 13.73 -22.45
C ALA A 510 2.79 14.29 -23.88
N ALA A 511 1.61 14.64 -24.41
CA ALA A 511 1.48 15.28 -25.70
C ALA A 511 2.05 16.70 -25.69
N LEU A 512 1.83 17.44 -24.58
CA LEU A 512 2.43 18.77 -24.36
C LEU A 512 3.96 18.69 -24.32
N ALA A 513 4.53 17.74 -23.55
CA ALA A 513 5.96 17.50 -23.49
C ALA A 513 6.56 17.31 -24.89
N ARG A 514 5.99 16.39 -25.69
CA ARG A 514 6.44 16.13 -27.07
C ARG A 514 6.29 17.32 -28.01
N ARG A 515 5.26 18.20 -27.79
CA ARG A 515 5.10 19.43 -28.57
C ARG A 515 6.18 20.47 -28.22
N LEU A 516 6.48 20.63 -26.94
CA LEU A 516 7.54 21.50 -26.45
C LEU A 516 8.91 21.04 -27.00
N GLU A 517 9.25 19.77 -26.84
CA GLU A 517 10.49 19.20 -27.35
C GLU A 517 10.66 19.43 -28.87
N ARG A 518 9.64 19.16 -29.69
CA ARG A 518 9.67 19.40 -31.14
C ARG A 518 9.82 20.88 -31.51
N ARG A 519 9.17 21.79 -30.80
CA ARG A 519 9.26 23.22 -31.02
C ARG A 519 10.67 23.75 -30.77
N TRP A 520 11.32 23.23 -29.72
CA TRP A 520 12.67 23.69 -29.34
C TRP A 520 13.77 23.08 -30.19
N LYS A 521 13.68 21.82 -30.61
CA LYS A 521 14.63 21.22 -31.57
C LYS A 521 14.69 21.97 -32.90
N ARG A 522 13.55 22.52 -33.36
CA ARG A 522 13.50 23.34 -34.57
C ARG A 522 14.07 24.75 -34.42
N ALA A 523 14.17 25.25 -33.20
CA ALA A 523 14.70 26.58 -32.93
C ALA A 523 16.24 26.57 -32.71
N THR A 524 16.86 25.40 -32.62
CA THR A 524 18.31 25.21 -32.45
C THR A 524 18.99 24.64 -33.69
N ALA A 525 18.24 24.20 -34.71
CA ALA A 525 18.69 23.87 -36.05
C ALA A 525 18.59 25.10 -36.98
#